data_70536421a7e2f602b6c53cef7ca1515f
#
_entry.id   70536421a7e2f602b6c53cef7ca1515f
#
_cell.length_a   1.000
_cell.length_b   1.000
_cell.length_c   1.000
_cell.angle_alpha   90.00
_cell.angle_beta   90.00
_cell.angle_gamma   90.00
#
_symmetry.space_group_name_H-M   'P 1'
#
loop_
_entity.id
_entity.type
_entity.pdbx_description
1 polymer ?
#
loop_
_entity_poly.entity_id
_entity_poly.type
_entity_poly.pdbx_seq_one_letter_code
_entity_poly.pdbx_strand_id
1 'polypeptide(L)'
;MNFTLKIWRQKDAKSEGRFVEYPVQGISEDTSFLEMLDILNNQLVMKGEEPVAFDHDCREGICGMCSLHINGHAHGPEQAVTTCQIYMRKFKNGETITIEPWRSKAFPVIRDLVVNRGAYDQILQAGGYVSVRTNSVPDGNAIPIAKADADDSMDAAACVGCGACAATCKNGSAMLFVAARVSSLAKLPQGRVEGARRAKAMVAKMDELGFGNCTNTGACQAECPKSISIAHIARLNREFLSAKLKD
;
A
#
# COMPACT_ATOMS: atom_id res chain seq x y z
N MET A 1 12.68 -12.66 23.38
CA MET A 1 11.21 -12.61 23.57
C MET A 1 10.59 -13.86 23.01
N ASN A 2 9.39 -14.24 23.48
CA ASN A 2 8.64 -15.40 23.00
C ASN A 2 7.26 -14.92 22.54
N PHE A 3 6.73 -15.52 21.45
CA PHE A 3 5.44 -15.15 20.89
C PHE A 3 4.67 -16.39 20.44
N THR A 4 3.35 -16.26 20.34
CA THR A 4 2.50 -17.17 19.58
C THR A 4 2.03 -16.43 18.32
N LEU A 5 2.46 -16.90 17.15
CA LEU A 5 2.07 -16.29 15.87
C LEU A 5 0.83 -17.01 15.34
N LYS A 6 -0.30 -16.32 15.30
CA LYS A 6 -1.56 -16.81 14.73
C LYS A 6 -1.65 -16.35 13.28
N ILE A 7 -1.20 -17.20 12.35
CA ILE A 7 -0.98 -16.86 10.95
C ILE A 7 -2.08 -17.46 10.07
N TRP A 8 -2.60 -16.65 9.15
CA TRP A 8 -3.49 -17.12 8.11
C TRP A 8 -2.74 -18.03 7.13
N ARG A 9 -3.23 -19.25 6.94
CA ARG A 9 -2.69 -20.23 5.99
C ARG A 9 -3.75 -20.56 4.96
N GLN A 10 -3.39 -20.46 3.69
CA GLN A 10 -4.26 -20.74 2.54
C GLN A 10 -3.40 -21.25 1.38
N LYS A 11 -3.71 -22.44 0.88
CA LYS A 11 -2.90 -23.11 -0.15
C LYS A 11 -2.88 -22.35 -1.48
N ASP A 12 -4.05 -21.88 -1.91
CA ASP A 12 -4.28 -21.18 -3.18
C ASP A 12 -5.56 -20.32 -3.11
N ALA A 13 -5.85 -19.59 -4.18
CA ALA A 13 -7.01 -18.70 -4.26
C ALA A 13 -8.37 -19.39 -4.16
N LYS A 14 -8.44 -20.72 -4.38
CA LYS A 14 -9.69 -21.51 -4.38
C LYS A 14 -9.89 -22.29 -3.09
N SER A 15 -8.83 -22.46 -2.31
CA SER A 15 -8.86 -23.19 -1.04
C SER A 15 -9.43 -22.34 0.07
N GLU A 16 -10.10 -22.95 1.02
CA GLU A 16 -10.43 -22.29 2.29
C GLU A 16 -9.17 -22.05 3.10
N GLY A 17 -9.06 -20.82 3.64
CA GLY A 17 -7.97 -20.48 4.55
C GLY A 17 -8.36 -20.68 6.01
N ARG A 18 -7.37 -20.84 6.87
CA ARG A 18 -7.53 -20.97 8.32
C ARG A 18 -6.37 -20.36 9.07
N PHE A 19 -6.59 -20.00 10.32
CA PHE A 19 -5.51 -19.62 11.21
C PHE A 19 -4.79 -20.86 11.75
N VAL A 20 -3.46 -20.78 11.79
CA VAL A 20 -2.58 -21.76 12.40
C VAL A 20 -1.67 -21.05 13.39
N GLU A 21 -1.48 -21.64 14.56
CA GLU A 21 -0.64 -21.07 15.62
C GLU A 21 0.76 -21.68 15.60
N TYR A 22 1.77 -20.81 15.67
CA TYR A 22 3.18 -21.18 15.68
C TYR A 22 3.87 -20.53 16.88
N PRO A 23 4.41 -21.30 17.83
CA PRO A 23 5.24 -20.75 18.90
C PRO A 23 6.62 -20.39 18.34
N VAL A 24 7.08 -19.18 18.62
CA VAL A 24 8.45 -18.73 18.36
C VAL A 24 9.10 -18.28 19.67
N GLN A 25 10.35 -18.68 19.89
CA GLN A 25 11.07 -18.45 21.13
C GLN A 25 12.46 -17.84 20.84
N GLY A 26 13.01 -17.13 21.83
CA GLY A 26 14.35 -16.58 21.74
C GLY A 26 14.50 -15.43 20.74
N ILE A 27 13.41 -14.77 20.34
CA ILE A 27 13.44 -13.64 19.41
C ILE A 27 14.05 -12.43 20.13
N SER A 28 15.06 -11.80 19.51
CA SER A 28 15.61 -10.54 20.00
C SER A 28 14.59 -9.42 19.84
N GLU A 29 14.61 -8.46 20.75
CA GLU A 29 13.78 -7.24 20.63
C GLU A 29 14.18 -6.36 19.42
N ASP A 30 15.41 -6.49 18.94
CA ASP A 30 15.94 -5.79 17.77
C ASP A 30 15.71 -6.52 16.44
N THR A 31 15.13 -7.72 16.47
CA THR A 31 14.73 -8.46 15.28
C THR A 31 13.59 -7.70 14.58
N SER A 32 13.66 -7.53 13.26
CA SER A 32 12.55 -6.99 12.49
C SER A 32 11.39 -8.00 12.38
N PHE A 33 10.17 -7.52 12.13
CA PHE A 33 9.00 -8.39 11.99
C PHE A 33 9.17 -9.43 10.87
N LEU A 34 9.74 -9.04 9.73
CA LEU A 34 9.97 -9.97 8.62
C LEU A 34 11.07 -10.99 8.95
N GLU A 35 12.12 -10.58 9.66
CA GLU A 35 13.17 -11.49 10.10
C GLU A 35 12.63 -12.52 11.10
N MET A 36 11.71 -12.15 11.98
CA MET A 36 11.00 -13.08 12.85
C MET A 36 10.21 -14.14 12.03
N LEU A 37 9.58 -13.74 10.91
CA LEU A 37 8.92 -14.67 9.98
C LEU A 37 9.94 -15.58 9.26
N ASP A 38 11.12 -15.05 8.89
CA ASP A 38 12.20 -15.86 8.33
C ASP A 38 12.69 -16.92 9.33
N ILE A 39 12.83 -16.56 10.61
CA ILE A 39 13.20 -17.48 11.69
C ILE A 39 12.16 -18.59 11.81
N LEU A 40 10.87 -18.25 11.82
CA LEU A 40 9.79 -19.24 11.82
C LEU A 40 9.90 -20.16 10.60
N ASN A 41 10.05 -19.62 9.40
CA ASN A 41 10.14 -20.39 8.17
C ASN A 41 11.33 -21.35 8.16
N ASN A 42 12.49 -20.93 8.66
CA ASN A 42 13.64 -21.80 8.85
C ASN A 42 13.31 -22.98 9.79
N GLN A 43 12.61 -22.72 10.90
CA GLN A 43 12.18 -23.78 11.82
C GLN A 43 11.19 -24.77 11.18
N LEU A 44 10.26 -24.28 10.35
CA LEU A 44 9.31 -25.12 9.61
C LEU A 44 10.02 -26.00 8.59
N VAL A 45 10.92 -25.43 7.81
CA VAL A 45 11.73 -26.19 6.81
C VAL A 45 12.56 -27.27 7.48
N MET A 46 13.21 -26.98 8.62
CA MET A 46 13.98 -27.98 9.38
C MET A 46 13.13 -29.13 9.91
N LYS A 47 11.83 -28.90 10.14
CA LYS A 47 10.85 -29.95 10.55
C LYS A 47 10.23 -30.69 9.36
N GLY A 48 10.55 -30.29 8.11
CA GLY A 48 9.91 -30.82 6.91
C GLY A 48 8.49 -30.26 6.68
N GLU A 49 8.14 -29.18 7.36
CA GLU A 49 6.86 -28.48 7.22
C GLU A 49 6.93 -27.38 6.16
N GLU A 50 5.78 -27.05 5.57
CA GLU A 50 5.68 -26.05 4.54
C GLU A 50 5.83 -24.63 5.12
N PRO A 51 6.80 -23.80 4.62
CA PRO A 51 6.99 -22.45 5.11
C PRO A 51 5.78 -21.56 4.82
N VAL A 52 5.61 -20.48 5.58
CA VAL A 52 4.60 -19.45 5.36
C VAL A 52 5.01 -18.60 4.16
N ALA A 53 4.14 -18.49 3.17
CA ALA A 53 4.36 -17.58 2.05
C ALA A 53 4.01 -16.13 2.46
N PHE A 54 4.95 -15.22 2.32
CA PHE A 54 4.75 -13.78 2.51
C PHE A 54 5.64 -12.98 1.57
N ASP A 55 5.14 -11.80 1.16
CA ASP A 55 5.88 -10.92 0.25
C ASP A 55 6.86 -10.03 1.01
N HIS A 56 8.06 -9.93 0.49
CA HIS A 56 9.10 -9.00 0.92
C HIS A 56 10.05 -8.73 -0.24
N ASP A 57 10.70 -7.56 -0.23
CA ASP A 57 11.69 -7.22 -1.23
C ASP A 57 12.75 -6.27 -0.63
N CYS A 58 12.54 -4.96 -0.65
CA CYS A 58 13.56 -3.99 -0.25
C CYS A 58 13.98 -4.07 1.22
N ARG A 59 13.08 -4.43 2.13
CA ARG A 59 13.25 -4.38 3.61
C ARG A 59 13.66 -3.00 4.15
N GLU A 60 13.46 -1.94 3.36
CA GLU A 60 13.82 -0.55 3.66
C GLU A 60 12.61 0.40 3.66
N GLY A 61 11.39 -0.14 3.60
CA GLY A 61 10.17 0.65 3.65
C GLY A 61 9.81 1.42 2.38
N ILE A 62 10.35 1.05 1.21
CA ILE A 62 10.19 1.82 -0.03
C ILE A 62 9.48 1.08 -1.18
N CYS A 63 9.40 -0.25 -1.17
CA CYS A 63 8.83 -1.02 -2.29
C CYS A 63 7.33 -1.31 -2.18
N GLY A 64 6.75 -1.25 -0.96
CA GLY A 64 5.34 -1.57 -0.73
C GLY A 64 4.96 -3.05 -0.78
N MET A 65 5.95 -3.98 -0.81
CA MET A 65 5.68 -5.43 -0.96
C MET A 65 5.25 -6.10 0.36
N CYS A 66 5.79 -5.71 1.50
CA CYS A 66 5.54 -6.31 2.82
C CYS A 66 4.14 -6.00 3.38
N SER A 67 3.11 -6.40 2.64
CA SER A 67 1.71 -5.99 2.85
C SER A 67 0.98 -7.00 3.74
N LEU A 68 0.96 -6.76 5.05
CA LEU A 68 0.33 -7.63 6.06
C LEU A 68 -0.59 -6.83 6.98
N HIS A 69 -1.70 -7.45 7.42
CA HIS A 69 -2.40 -7.03 8.63
C HIS A 69 -1.77 -7.72 9.85
N ILE A 70 -1.43 -6.93 10.85
CA ILE A 70 -0.86 -7.42 12.11
C ILE A 70 -1.76 -6.90 13.24
N ASN A 71 -2.37 -7.81 14.00
CA ASN A 71 -3.34 -7.50 15.04
C ASN A 71 -4.49 -6.59 14.56
N GLY A 72 -4.91 -6.76 13.29
CA GLY A 72 -6.00 -5.99 12.68
C GLY A 72 -5.61 -4.63 12.09
N HIS A 73 -4.34 -4.21 12.23
CA HIS A 73 -3.82 -2.97 11.64
C HIS A 73 -3.01 -3.24 10.38
N ALA A 74 -3.23 -2.45 9.35
CA ALA A 74 -2.42 -2.55 8.14
C ALA A 74 -0.99 -2.13 8.43
N HIS A 75 -0.03 -2.99 8.08
CA HIS A 75 1.40 -2.86 8.42
C HIS A 75 1.73 -2.97 9.93
N GLY A 76 0.76 -3.15 10.83
CA GLY A 76 0.98 -3.34 12.27
C GLY A 76 0.71 -2.10 13.12
N PRO A 77 1.13 -2.12 14.39
CA PRO A 77 0.66 -1.16 15.40
C PRO A 77 1.27 0.24 15.29
N GLU A 78 2.36 0.42 14.53
CA GLU A 78 3.03 1.72 14.39
C GLU A 78 2.45 2.52 13.21
N GLN A 79 2.19 3.80 13.46
CA GLN A 79 1.74 4.72 12.41
C GLN A 79 2.88 5.13 11.49
N ALA A 80 2.59 5.32 10.22
CA ALA A 80 3.52 5.78 9.19
C ALA A 80 4.75 4.86 8.99
N VAL A 81 4.61 3.56 9.31
CA VAL A 81 5.67 2.56 9.23
C VAL A 81 5.20 1.38 8.40
N THR A 82 6.09 0.85 7.55
CA THR A 82 5.84 -0.40 6.80
C THR A 82 6.21 -1.61 7.66
N THR A 83 5.60 -2.76 7.39
CA THR A 83 5.85 -4.02 8.15
C THR A 83 7.33 -4.36 8.28
N CYS A 84 8.13 -4.13 7.23
CA CYS A 84 9.56 -4.44 7.25
C CYS A 84 10.39 -3.53 8.18
N GLN A 85 9.82 -2.44 8.66
CA GLN A 85 10.46 -1.49 9.57
C GLN A 85 9.92 -1.58 11.00
N ILE A 86 9.06 -2.57 11.29
CA ILE A 86 8.60 -2.86 12.65
C ILE A 86 9.59 -3.81 13.31
N TYR A 87 9.94 -3.52 14.56
CA TYR A 87 10.81 -4.35 15.38
C TYR A 87 10.03 -5.05 16.48
N MET A 88 10.52 -6.24 16.91
CA MET A 88 9.80 -7.09 17.87
C MET A 88 9.65 -6.47 19.27
N ARG A 89 10.48 -5.47 19.62
CA ARG A 89 10.32 -4.65 20.85
C ARG A 89 9.00 -3.86 20.92
N LYS A 90 8.26 -3.75 19.80
CA LYS A 90 6.93 -3.10 19.76
C LYS A 90 5.81 -4.00 20.24
N PHE A 91 6.09 -5.26 20.47
CA PHE A 91 5.16 -6.27 20.97
C PHE A 91 5.54 -6.71 22.40
N LYS A 92 4.55 -7.18 23.15
CA LYS A 92 4.79 -7.66 24.51
C LYS A 92 5.30 -9.10 24.50
N ASN A 93 6.29 -9.40 25.33
CA ASN A 93 6.74 -10.77 25.49
C ASN A 93 5.58 -11.69 25.94
N GLY A 94 5.39 -12.82 25.26
CA GLY A 94 4.28 -13.76 25.49
C GLY A 94 3.00 -13.40 24.73
N GLU A 95 2.99 -12.34 23.92
CA GLU A 95 1.82 -11.91 23.15
C GLU A 95 1.48 -12.91 22.04
N THR A 96 0.18 -13.06 21.76
CA THR A 96 -0.30 -13.70 20.54
C THR A 96 -0.47 -12.65 19.46
N ILE A 97 0.28 -12.79 18.37
CA ILE A 97 0.27 -11.85 17.24
C ILE A 97 -0.52 -12.49 16.09
N THR A 98 -1.62 -11.85 15.68
CA THR A 98 -2.42 -12.30 14.54
C THR A 98 -1.88 -11.69 13.26
N ILE A 99 -1.63 -12.52 12.24
CA ILE A 99 -1.04 -12.10 10.97
C ILE A 99 -1.93 -12.58 9.82
N GLU A 100 -2.36 -11.65 8.96
CA GLU A 100 -3.32 -11.89 7.91
C GLU A 100 -2.90 -11.22 6.59
N PRO A 101 -3.32 -11.76 5.43
CA PRO A 101 -3.16 -11.06 4.16
C PRO A 101 -4.09 -9.84 4.08
N TRP A 102 -3.90 -8.97 3.08
CA TRP A 102 -4.90 -7.94 2.78
C TRP A 102 -6.28 -8.56 2.54
N ARG A 103 -7.28 -8.14 3.30
CA ARG A 103 -8.67 -8.57 3.15
C ARG A 103 -9.43 -7.61 2.24
N SER A 104 -9.09 -7.59 0.97
CA SER A 104 -9.81 -6.82 -0.03
C SER A 104 -10.20 -7.72 -1.19
N LYS A 105 -11.45 -7.61 -1.66
CA LYS A 105 -11.91 -8.35 -2.84
C LYS A 105 -11.07 -8.06 -4.08
N ALA A 106 -10.51 -6.85 -4.17
CA ALA A 106 -9.64 -6.43 -5.27
C ALA A 106 -8.22 -7.00 -5.17
N PHE A 107 -7.84 -7.59 -4.03
CA PHE A 107 -6.56 -8.22 -3.78
C PHE A 107 -6.77 -9.69 -3.40
N PRO A 108 -7.14 -10.57 -4.34
CA PRO A 108 -7.35 -11.99 -4.04
C PRO A 108 -6.07 -12.63 -3.52
N VAL A 109 -6.22 -13.52 -2.53
CA VAL A 109 -5.09 -14.26 -1.97
C VAL A 109 -4.53 -15.20 -3.03
N ILE A 110 -3.21 -15.18 -3.23
CA ILE A 110 -2.47 -16.14 -4.05
C ILE A 110 -2.14 -17.37 -3.20
N ARG A 111 -1.52 -17.13 -2.04
CA ARG A 111 -1.17 -18.16 -1.07
C ARG A 111 -0.83 -17.53 0.27
N ASP A 112 -1.29 -18.10 1.36
CA ASP A 112 -1.06 -17.64 2.75
C ASP A 112 -1.26 -16.13 2.91
N LEU A 113 -0.17 -15.38 3.06
CA LEU A 113 -0.16 -13.94 3.26
C LEU A 113 0.07 -13.14 1.96
N VAL A 114 0.31 -13.83 0.84
CA VAL A 114 0.57 -13.22 -0.47
C VAL A 114 -0.73 -12.94 -1.20
N VAL A 115 -0.90 -11.72 -1.69
CA VAL A 115 -2.08 -11.28 -2.44
C VAL A 115 -1.72 -10.75 -3.83
N ASN A 116 -2.64 -10.88 -4.79
CA ASN A 116 -2.50 -10.30 -6.10
C ASN A 116 -2.88 -8.81 -6.08
N ARG A 117 -1.91 -7.93 -6.30
CA ARG A 117 -2.11 -6.47 -6.39
C ARG A 117 -2.08 -5.92 -7.81
N GLY A 118 -2.15 -6.78 -8.82
CA GLY A 118 -2.14 -6.38 -10.24
C GLY A 118 -3.23 -5.38 -10.64
N ALA A 119 -4.31 -5.27 -9.83
CA ALA A 119 -5.30 -4.23 -10.01
C ALA A 119 -4.70 -2.80 -9.87
N TYR A 120 -3.74 -2.60 -8.99
CA TYR A 120 -3.05 -1.31 -8.84
C TYR A 120 -2.16 -1.00 -10.04
N ASP A 121 -1.49 -2.00 -10.59
CA ASP A 121 -0.66 -1.84 -11.80
C ASP A 121 -1.52 -1.42 -12.99
N GLN A 122 -2.70 -2.02 -13.15
CA GLN A 122 -3.65 -1.66 -14.19
C GLN A 122 -4.16 -0.21 -14.05
N ILE A 123 -4.39 0.26 -12.83
CA ILE A 123 -4.74 1.67 -12.57
C ILE A 123 -3.58 2.60 -12.97
N LEU A 124 -2.34 2.25 -12.63
CA LEU A 124 -1.16 3.03 -13.02
C LEU A 124 -0.99 3.06 -14.54
N GLN A 125 -1.17 1.94 -15.23
CA GLN A 125 -1.12 1.85 -16.69
C GLN A 125 -2.18 2.72 -17.38
N ALA A 126 -3.33 2.91 -16.74
CA ALA A 126 -4.41 3.74 -17.31
C ALA A 126 -4.06 5.25 -17.37
N GLY A 127 -3.15 5.74 -16.51
CA GLY A 127 -2.82 7.17 -16.52
C GLY A 127 -1.78 7.63 -15.49
N GLY A 128 -1.22 6.72 -14.70
CA GLY A 128 -0.28 7.06 -13.62
C GLY A 128 1.14 7.43 -14.08
N TYR A 129 1.30 7.94 -15.29
CA TYR A 129 2.57 8.24 -15.94
C TYR A 129 2.55 9.61 -16.62
N VAL A 130 3.71 10.05 -17.10
CA VAL A 130 3.91 11.24 -17.94
C VAL A 130 4.48 10.81 -19.27
N SER A 131 3.82 11.15 -20.39
CA SER A 131 4.29 10.85 -21.76
C SER A 131 4.84 12.07 -22.51
N VAL A 132 4.69 13.27 -21.93
CA VAL A 132 5.27 14.49 -22.52
C VAL A 132 6.79 14.48 -22.41
N ARG A 133 7.47 15.06 -23.39
CA ARG A 133 8.91 15.18 -23.39
C ARG A 133 9.36 16.10 -22.23
N THR A 134 10.19 15.59 -21.33
CA THR A 134 10.62 16.28 -20.12
C THR A 134 12.13 16.50 -20.04
N ASN A 135 12.88 16.11 -21.07
CA ASN A 135 14.33 16.09 -21.10
C ASN A 135 14.99 17.40 -21.60
N SER A 136 14.23 18.48 -21.70
CA SER A 136 14.77 19.79 -22.04
C SER A 136 15.06 20.60 -20.78
N VAL A 137 16.19 21.29 -20.75
CA VAL A 137 16.49 22.27 -19.70
C VAL A 137 15.49 23.42 -19.82
N PRO A 138 14.83 23.88 -18.74
CA PRO A 138 13.96 25.04 -18.80
C PRO A 138 14.75 26.29 -19.12
N ASP A 139 14.09 27.27 -19.76
CA ASP A 139 14.64 28.61 -20.00
C ASP A 139 15.10 29.25 -18.68
N GLY A 140 16.21 29.97 -18.69
CA GLY A 140 16.75 30.67 -17.50
C GLY A 140 15.77 31.72 -16.92
N ASN A 141 14.78 32.17 -17.70
CA ASN A 141 13.71 33.06 -17.25
C ASN A 141 12.42 32.33 -16.88
N ALA A 142 12.42 30.98 -16.87
CA ALA A 142 11.23 30.23 -16.49
C ALA A 142 10.82 30.54 -15.04
N ILE A 143 9.52 30.71 -14.81
CA ILE A 143 8.95 30.92 -13.47
C ILE A 143 9.09 29.61 -12.69
N PRO A 144 9.78 29.59 -11.54
CA PRO A 144 9.89 28.40 -10.70
C PRO A 144 8.52 27.94 -10.20
N ILE A 145 8.41 26.64 -9.92
CA ILE A 145 7.26 26.06 -9.23
C ILE A 145 7.28 26.57 -7.78
N ALA A 146 6.13 27.01 -7.28
CA ALA A 146 6.00 27.42 -5.89
C ALA A 146 6.38 26.23 -4.97
N LYS A 147 7.18 26.51 -3.92
CA LYS A 147 7.65 25.48 -2.98
C LYS A 147 6.49 24.68 -2.39
N ALA A 148 5.40 25.33 -2.00
CA ALA A 148 4.22 24.66 -1.45
C ALA A 148 3.59 23.64 -2.42
N ASP A 149 3.54 23.95 -3.72
CA ASP A 149 3.04 23.02 -4.74
C ASP A 149 4.01 21.86 -4.97
N ALA A 150 5.32 22.13 -4.95
CA ALA A 150 6.34 21.10 -5.07
C ALA A 150 6.32 20.14 -3.88
N ASP A 151 6.27 20.66 -2.65
CA ASP A 151 6.22 19.88 -1.41
C ASP A 151 4.97 18.98 -1.40
N ASP A 152 3.78 19.52 -1.64
CA ASP A 152 2.53 18.76 -1.67
C ASP A 152 2.51 17.70 -2.81
N SER A 153 3.17 17.99 -3.94
CA SER A 153 3.38 17.01 -5.01
C SER A 153 4.27 15.85 -4.55
N MET A 154 5.38 16.15 -3.86
CA MET A 154 6.32 15.14 -3.37
C MET A 154 5.72 14.31 -2.24
N ASP A 155 4.95 14.92 -1.34
CA ASP A 155 4.20 14.21 -0.29
C ASP A 155 3.24 13.19 -0.91
N ALA A 156 2.50 13.58 -1.94
CA ALA A 156 1.65 12.64 -2.68
C ALA A 156 2.46 11.55 -3.42
N ALA A 157 3.62 11.91 -3.98
CA ALA A 157 4.50 10.99 -4.70
C ALA A 157 5.16 9.93 -3.79
N ALA A 158 5.19 10.16 -2.47
CA ALA A 158 5.70 9.19 -1.49
C ALA A 158 4.90 7.87 -1.44
N CYS A 159 3.73 7.82 -2.09
CA CYS A 159 2.92 6.60 -2.17
C CYS A 159 3.68 5.44 -2.84
N VAL A 160 3.86 4.34 -2.11
CA VAL A 160 4.57 3.12 -2.57
C VAL A 160 3.62 2.04 -3.14
N GLY A 161 2.32 2.32 -3.27
CA GLY A 161 1.35 1.38 -3.83
C GLY A 161 1.15 0.09 -3.02
N CYS A 162 1.37 0.11 -1.70
CA CYS A 162 1.30 -1.09 -0.87
C CYS A 162 -0.10 -1.72 -0.75
N GLY A 163 -1.17 -0.95 -0.95
CA GLY A 163 -2.54 -1.44 -0.86
C GLY A 163 -3.21 -1.28 0.51
N ALA A 164 -2.49 -0.83 1.55
CA ALA A 164 -3.04 -0.63 2.89
C ALA A 164 -4.33 0.20 2.91
N CYS A 165 -4.38 1.27 2.12
CA CYS A 165 -5.54 2.16 2.04
C CYS A 165 -6.81 1.47 1.54
N ALA A 166 -6.71 0.55 0.57
CA ALA A 166 -7.87 -0.22 0.10
C ALA A 166 -8.20 -1.38 1.04
N ALA A 167 -7.18 -2.03 1.61
CA ALA A 167 -7.36 -3.16 2.52
C ALA A 167 -8.02 -2.76 3.84
N THR A 168 -7.71 -1.58 4.37
CA THR A 168 -8.30 -1.06 5.62
C THR A 168 -9.65 -0.36 5.41
N CYS A 169 -9.95 0.03 4.17
CA CYS A 169 -11.21 0.70 3.86
C CYS A 169 -12.38 -0.28 3.91
N LYS A 170 -13.38 -0.02 4.74
CA LYS A 170 -14.57 -0.88 4.82
C LYS A 170 -15.34 -1.04 3.50
N ASN A 171 -15.14 -0.12 2.56
CA ASN A 171 -15.70 -0.20 1.21
C ASN A 171 -14.68 -0.76 0.18
N GLY A 172 -13.45 -1.07 0.58
CA GLY A 172 -12.40 -1.51 -0.35
C GLY A 172 -12.03 -0.47 -1.40
N SER A 173 -12.11 0.83 -1.07
CA SER A 173 -11.87 1.92 -2.03
C SER A 173 -10.37 2.15 -2.27
N ALA A 174 -9.97 2.25 -3.54
CA ALA A 174 -8.60 2.64 -3.93
C ALA A 174 -8.45 4.17 -4.08
N MET A 175 -9.41 4.95 -3.62
CA MET A 175 -9.48 6.39 -3.87
C MET A 175 -8.22 7.14 -3.40
N LEU A 176 -7.64 6.79 -2.24
CA LEU A 176 -6.41 7.44 -1.77
C LEU A 176 -5.20 7.11 -2.66
N PHE A 177 -5.08 5.88 -3.15
CA PHE A 177 -4.02 5.48 -4.08
C PHE A 177 -4.09 6.26 -5.40
N VAL A 178 -5.28 6.31 -6.02
CA VAL A 178 -5.51 7.09 -7.26
C VAL A 178 -5.27 8.57 -7.02
N ALA A 179 -5.77 9.09 -5.89
CA ALA A 179 -5.63 10.49 -5.52
C ALA A 179 -4.16 10.89 -5.33
N ALA A 180 -3.35 10.07 -4.69
CA ALA A 180 -1.92 10.32 -4.53
C ALA A 180 -1.22 10.48 -5.88
N ARG A 181 -1.46 9.57 -6.83
CA ARG A 181 -0.85 9.62 -8.15
C ARG A 181 -1.36 10.80 -9.00
N VAL A 182 -2.67 11.04 -9.00
CA VAL A 182 -3.24 12.18 -9.72
C VAL A 182 -2.76 13.50 -9.15
N SER A 183 -2.74 13.65 -7.80
CA SER A 183 -2.28 14.89 -7.15
C SER A 183 -0.82 15.19 -7.43
N SER A 184 0.06 14.21 -7.30
CA SER A 184 1.50 14.42 -7.52
C SER A 184 1.78 14.94 -8.94
N LEU A 185 1.13 14.36 -9.95
CA LEU A 185 1.32 14.77 -11.34
C LEU A 185 0.55 16.04 -11.73
N ALA A 186 -0.59 16.33 -11.09
CA ALA A 186 -1.38 17.53 -11.41
C ALA A 186 -0.71 18.83 -10.95
N LYS A 187 0.11 18.79 -9.91
CA LYS A 187 0.81 19.96 -9.38
C LYS A 187 2.09 20.29 -10.13
N LEU A 188 2.67 19.34 -10.85
CA LEU A 188 3.87 19.55 -11.66
C LEU A 188 3.51 19.92 -13.10
N PRO A 189 4.24 20.86 -13.73
CA PRO A 189 3.99 21.30 -15.12
C PRO A 189 3.93 20.13 -16.11
N GLN A 190 4.84 19.14 -15.97
CA GLN A 190 4.94 17.97 -16.83
C GLN A 190 3.67 17.08 -16.77
N GLY A 191 3.03 17.03 -15.63
CA GLY A 191 1.82 16.21 -15.43
C GLY A 191 0.54 16.90 -15.88
N ARG A 192 0.52 18.21 -16.04
CA ARG A 192 -0.69 19.01 -16.36
C ARG A 192 -1.23 18.75 -17.76
N VAL A 193 -0.36 18.51 -18.74
CA VAL A 193 -0.76 18.27 -20.13
C VAL A 193 -1.75 17.11 -20.24
N GLU A 194 -1.55 16.04 -19.48
CA GLU A 194 -2.37 14.84 -19.50
C GLU A 194 -3.36 14.78 -18.32
N GLY A 195 -3.44 15.82 -17.50
CA GLY A 195 -4.16 15.85 -16.23
C GLY A 195 -5.62 15.43 -16.35
N ALA A 196 -6.36 15.99 -17.31
CA ALA A 196 -7.77 15.67 -17.52
C ALA A 196 -7.97 14.20 -17.95
N ARG A 197 -7.19 13.74 -18.94
CA ARG A 197 -7.23 12.34 -19.39
C ARG A 197 -6.87 11.38 -18.26
N ARG A 198 -5.80 11.67 -17.52
CA ARG A 198 -5.35 10.89 -16.36
C ARG A 198 -6.44 10.73 -15.33
N ALA A 199 -7.05 11.82 -14.87
CA ALA A 199 -8.05 11.76 -13.82
C ALA A 199 -9.25 10.90 -14.26
N LYS A 200 -9.76 11.07 -15.49
CA LYS A 200 -10.87 10.25 -16.01
C LYS A 200 -10.51 8.79 -16.16
N ALA A 201 -9.35 8.50 -16.77
CA ALA A 201 -8.94 7.12 -17.08
C ALA A 201 -8.63 6.31 -15.82
N MET A 202 -7.92 6.90 -14.84
CA MET A 202 -7.58 6.19 -13.59
C MET A 202 -8.82 5.95 -12.72
N VAL A 203 -9.77 6.89 -12.65
CA VAL A 203 -11.03 6.68 -11.93
C VAL A 203 -11.86 5.60 -12.62
N ALA A 204 -12.04 5.66 -13.94
CA ALA A 204 -12.78 4.65 -14.69
C ALA A 204 -12.17 3.25 -14.52
N LYS A 205 -10.82 3.14 -14.55
CA LYS A 205 -10.15 1.86 -14.32
C LYS A 205 -10.33 1.35 -12.88
N MET A 206 -10.30 2.22 -11.90
CA MET A 206 -10.59 1.87 -10.50
C MET A 206 -12.01 1.29 -10.35
N ASP A 207 -13.01 1.91 -10.99
CA ASP A 207 -14.40 1.46 -10.96
C ASP A 207 -14.55 0.12 -11.70
N GLU A 208 -13.94 -0.02 -12.88
CA GLU A 208 -13.93 -1.27 -13.68
C GLU A 208 -13.36 -2.46 -12.88
N LEU A 209 -12.32 -2.23 -12.09
CA LEU A 209 -11.68 -3.25 -11.26
C LEU A 209 -12.44 -3.58 -9.97
N GLY A 210 -13.59 -2.95 -9.74
CA GLY A 210 -14.49 -3.27 -8.65
C GLY A 210 -14.06 -2.73 -7.28
N PHE A 211 -13.25 -1.68 -7.24
CA PHE A 211 -12.99 -0.95 -6.00
C PHE A 211 -14.24 -0.17 -5.57
N GLY A 212 -14.52 -0.21 -4.28
CA GLY A 212 -15.71 0.45 -3.73
C GLY A 212 -15.60 1.98 -3.64
N ASN A 213 -16.76 2.62 -3.47
CA ASN A 213 -16.85 4.07 -3.37
C ASN A 213 -16.28 4.60 -2.05
N CYS A 214 -15.62 5.75 -2.12
CA CYS A 214 -15.12 6.45 -0.96
C CYS A 214 -16.29 7.10 -0.17
N THR A 215 -16.37 6.78 1.12
CA THR A 215 -17.30 7.43 2.08
C THR A 215 -16.58 8.34 3.08
N ASN A 216 -15.33 8.69 2.79
CA ASN A 216 -14.53 9.66 3.53
C ASN A 216 -14.33 9.33 5.04
N THR A 217 -14.17 8.04 5.35
CA THR A 217 -13.99 7.59 6.76
C THR A 217 -12.62 7.93 7.35
N GLY A 218 -11.62 8.23 6.52
CA GLY A 218 -10.26 8.57 6.97
C GLY A 218 -9.37 7.38 7.32
N ALA A 219 -9.88 6.15 7.41
CA ALA A 219 -9.10 4.97 7.76
C ALA A 219 -7.88 4.76 6.86
N CYS A 220 -8.00 5.07 5.58
CA CYS A 220 -6.92 4.95 4.60
C CYS A 220 -5.72 5.87 4.91
N GLN A 221 -5.95 7.06 5.46
CA GLN A 221 -4.88 7.95 5.91
C GLN A 221 -4.27 7.47 7.23
N ALA A 222 -5.10 7.02 8.17
CA ALA A 222 -4.65 6.56 9.48
C ALA A 222 -3.70 5.36 9.38
N GLU A 223 -3.97 4.43 8.46
CA GLU A 223 -3.17 3.22 8.25
C GLU A 223 -2.11 3.37 7.12
N CYS A 224 -1.93 4.59 6.58
CA CYS A 224 -0.98 4.79 5.50
C CYS A 224 0.47 4.81 6.01
N PRO A 225 1.35 3.87 5.59
CA PRO A 225 2.74 3.83 6.05
C PRO A 225 3.60 4.98 5.48
N LYS A 226 3.02 5.80 4.60
CA LYS A 226 3.66 6.99 3.99
C LYS A 226 2.93 8.28 4.32
N SER A 227 2.00 8.26 5.28
CA SER A 227 1.25 9.45 5.73
C SER A 227 0.57 10.24 4.62
N ILE A 228 0.12 9.56 3.55
CA ILE A 228 -0.56 10.23 2.44
C ILE A 228 -1.87 10.85 2.94
N SER A 229 -1.99 12.17 2.78
CA SER A 229 -3.13 12.93 3.26
C SER A 229 -4.42 12.64 2.47
N ILE A 230 -5.53 12.53 3.18
CA ILE A 230 -6.88 12.44 2.60
C ILE A 230 -7.24 13.71 1.77
N ALA A 231 -6.54 14.82 1.97
CA ALA A 231 -6.70 16.04 1.17
C ALA A 231 -6.47 15.80 -0.33
N HIS A 232 -5.64 14.81 -0.68
CA HIS A 232 -5.43 14.43 -2.07
C HIS A 232 -6.69 13.85 -2.73
N ILE A 233 -7.62 13.27 -1.95
CA ILE A 233 -8.94 12.83 -2.47
C ILE A 233 -9.76 14.04 -2.93
N ALA A 234 -9.76 15.13 -2.16
CA ALA A 234 -10.42 16.36 -2.57
C ALA A 234 -9.81 16.93 -3.85
N ARG A 235 -8.48 16.85 -3.97
CA ARG A 235 -7.76 17.25 -5.21
C ARG A 235 -8.16 16.36 -6.38
N LEU A 236 -8.20 15.05 -6.24
CA LEU A 236 -8.66 14.13 -7.28
C LEU A 236 -10.08 14.48 -7.75
N ASN A 237 -11.01 14.70 -6.81
CA ASN A 237 -12.37 15.08 -7.13
C ASN A 237 -12.42 16.38 -7.96
N ARG A 238 -11.62 17.38 -7.59
CA ARG A 238 -11.50 18.63 -8.35
C ARG A 238 -10.97 18.40 -9.78
N GLU A 239 -9.90 17.62 -9.94
CA GLU A 239 -9.34 17.30 -11.26
C GLU A 239 -10.34 16.52 -12.12
N PHE A 240 -11.04 15.55 -11.53
CA PHE A 240 -12.04 14.74 -12.23
C PHE A 240 -13.25 15.57 -12.67
N LEU A 241 -13.81 16.39 -11.78
CA LEU A 241 -14.95 17.25 -12.12
C LEU A 241 -14.56 18.28 -13.18
N SER A 242 -13.39 18.92 -13.04
CA SER A 242 -12.88 19.86 -14.04
C SER A 242 -12.67 19.19 -15.41
N ALA A 243 -12.24 17.93 -15.42
CA ALA A 243 -12.07 17.18 -16.66
C ALA A 243 -13.40 16.83 -17.34
N LYS A 244 -14.45 16.54 -16.54
CA LYS A 244 -15.82 16.28 -17.03
C LYS A 244 -16.49 17.52 -17.63
N LEU A 245 -16.20 18.70 -17.11
CA LEU A 245 -16.79 19.97 -17.60
C LEU A 245 -16.14 20.48 -18.89
N LYS A 246 -15.01 19.91 -19.31
CA LYS A 246 -14.28 20.29 -20.53
C LYS A 246 -14.58 19.42 -21.75
N ASP A 247 -15.33 18.34 -21.54
CA ASP A 247 -15.89 17.49 -22.61
C ASP A 247 -17.22 18.09 -23.09
#